data_ab00daf27247316c099a5cd0b417b967
#
_entry.id   ab00daf27247316c099a5cd0b417b967
#
_cell.length_a   1.000
_cell.length_b   1.000
_cell.length_c   1.000
_cell.angle_alpha   90.00
_cell.angle_beta   90.00
_cell.angle_gamma   90.00
#
_symmetry.space_group_name_H-M   'P 1'
#
loop_
_entity.id
_entity.type
_entity.pdbx_description
1 polymer ?
#
loop_
_entity_poly.entity_id
_entity_poly.type
_entity_poly.pdbx_seq_one_letter_code
_entity_poly.pdbx_strand_id
1 'polypeptide(L)'
;GHEIVHAAICRKDARGVRRLRRVLGKDRVSLVPAVTPAFLSDRRREEPDLVVSWFWTKKLPAEALKLAPLGAFGVHPSLLPRHRGPDPYFAALRAGDHETGVTAHRLDVEYDTGALLGQKRLTIHPEWNAWTLAKKLDRPSLALLRETALAFASGMPPTDVVQDETLATEAAPPSDDDLALDLAKPCEDLLRLIRAAAPWPGAFVTVGSETVVVTAAVRDPEAPRALKTGDATLFQGAFYLGAGDGVLRVTAGRLEDADDDVDAWPGDHLARALAERL
;
A
#
# COMPACT_ATOMS: atom_id res chain seq x y z
N GLY A 1 4.12 -18.41 27.29
CA GLY A 1 4.17 -17.16 26.52
C GLY A 1 5.10 -17.31 25.32
N HIS A 2 5.03 -16.39 24.36
CA HIS A 2 5.96 -16.38 23.22
C HIS A 2 7.10 -15.43 23.52
N GLU A 3 8.29 -15.77 23.07
CA GLU A 3 9.45 -14.91 23.12
C GLU A 3 9.84 -14.50 21.70
N ILE A 4 10.08 -13.20 21.50
CA ILE A 4 10.70 -12.71 20.27
C ILE A 4 12.20 -12.80 20.46
N VAL A 5 12.83 -13.82 19.90
CA VAL A 5 14.27 -14.03 20.02
C VAL A 5 15.04 -12.99 19.23
N HIS A 6 14.52 -12.58 18.06
CA HIS A 6 15.10 -11.52 17.25
C HIS A 6 14.08 -10.78 16.38
N ALA A 7 14.32 -9.50 16.13
CA ALA A 7 13.53 -8.67 15.20
C ALA A 7 14.45 -8.03 14.15
N ALA A 8 14.26 -8.38 12.89
CA ALA A 8 14.93 -7.77 11.76
C ALA A 8 14.04 -6.68 11.13
N ILE A 9 14.61 -5.52 10.85
CA ILE A 9 13.89 -4.37 10.27
C ILE A 9 14.58 -3.98 8.96
N CYS A 10 13.87 -4.05 7.85
CA CYS A 10 14.43 -3.78 6.53
C CYS A 10 14.59 -2.28 6.19
N ARG A 11 13.87 -1.40 6.89
CA ARG A 11 13.87 0.05 6.63
C ARG A 11 14.62 0.80 7.71
N LYS A 12 15.60 1.62 7.31
CA LYS A 12 16.40 2.43 8.23
C LYS A 12 15.59 3.52 8.95
N ASP A 13 14.57 4.04 8.28
CA ASP A 13 13.67 5.11 8.71
C ASP A 13 12.41 4.59 9.44
N ALA A 14 12.33 3.28 9.71
CA ALA A 14 11.16 2.68 10.35
C ALA A 14 10.87 3.34 11.71
N ARG A 15 9.66 3.89 11.82
CA ARG A 15 9.18 4.47 13.09
C ARG A 15 9.04 3.37 14.14
N GLY A 16 9.38 3.67 15.39
CA GLY A 16 9.22 2.72 16.50
C GLY A 16 10.43 1.82 16.80
N VAL A 17 11.51 1.85 15.99
CA VAL A 17 12.74 1.07 16.26
C VAL A 17 13.29 1.31 17.66
N ARG A 18 13.29 2.57 18.14
CA ARG A 18 13.75 2.91 19.50
C ARG A 18 12.87 2.24 20.57
N ARG A 19 11.55 2.19 20.35
CA ARG A 19 10.61 1.52 21.26
C ARG A 19 10.83 0.01 21.26
N LEU A 20 11.01 -0.58 20.08
CA LEU A 20 11.26 -2.01 19.93
C LEU A 20 12.55 -2.42 20.64
N ARG A 21 13.65 -1.67 20.46
CA ARG A 21 14.92 -1.89 21.17
C ARG A 21 14.82 -1.73 22.68
N ARG A 22 13.93 -0.87 23.16
CA ARG A 22 13.67 -0.74 24.60
C ARG A 22 12.96 -1.97 25.17
N VAL A 23 12.05 -2.57 24.41
CA VAL A 23 11.25 -3.73 24.85
C VAL A 23 12.02 -5.04 24.72
N LEU A 24 12.71 -5.24 23.58
CA LEU A 24 13.40 -6.50 23.28
C LEU A 24 14.87 -6.52 23.70
N GLY A 25 15.48 -5.36 23.90
CA GLY A 25 16.93 -5.21 24.03
C GLY A 25 17.56 -4.82 22.69
N LYS A 26 18.69 -4.09 22.76
CA LYS A 26 19.39 -3.59 21.55
C LYS A 26 19.92 -4.72 20.67
N ASP A 27 20.41 -5.78 21.29
CA ASP A 27 21.07 -6.90 20.60
C ASP A 27 20.08 -7.81 19.87
N ARG A 28 18.79 -7.76 20.25
CA ARG A 28 17.70 -8.50 19.58
C ARG A 28 17.02 -7.72 18.45
N VAL A 29 17.53 -6.54 18.08
CA VAL A 29 16.93 -5.72 17.02
C VAL A 29 17.98 -5.25 16.03
N SER A 30 17.97 -5.81 14.84
CA SER A 30 18.90 -5.48 13.75
C SER A 30 18.20 -4.69 12.64
N LEU A 31 18.92 -3.71 12.08
CA LEU A 31 18.56 -3.07 10.83
C LEU A 31 19.20 -3.87 9.69
N VAL A 32 18.39 -4.57 8.91
CA VAL A 32 18.80 -5.54 7.90
C VAL A 32 18.19 -5.15 6.56
N PRO A 33 18.89 -4.36 5.74
CA PRO A 33 18.37 -3.96 4.43
C PRO A 33 18.19 -5.14 3.48
N ALA A 34 18.97 -6.22 3.68
CA ALA A 34 18.83 -7.49 2.98
C ALA A 34 19.25 -8.62 3.91
N VAL A 35 18.55 -9.75 3.83
CA VAL A 35 18.91 -10.97 4.59
C VAL A 35 20.12 -11.62 3.92
N THR A 36 21.23 -11.71 4.67
CA THR A 36 22.49 -12.29 4.21
C THR A 36 22.74 -13.66 4.82
N PRO A 37 23.59 -14.53 4.23
CA PRO A 37 23.98 -15.79 4.84
C PRO A 37 24.59 -15.64 6.23
N ALA A 38 25.42 -14.60 6.44
CA ALA A 38 26.01 -14.31 7.75
C ALA A 38 24.91 -13.98 8.80
N PHE A 39 23.94 -13.13 8.44
CA PHE A 39 22.80 -12.84 9.30
C PHE A 39 22.02 -14.10 9.67
N LEU A 40 21.76 -14.99 8.69
CA LEU A 40 21.03 -16.25 8.93
C LEU A 40 21.83 -17.22 9.81
N SER A 41 23.15 -17.27 9.64
CA SER A 41 24.01 -18.10 10.49
C SER A 41 23.93 -17.68 11.96
N ASP A 42 23.92 -16.39 12.24
CA ASP A 42 23.76 -15.87 13.59
C ASP A 42 22.37 -16.17 14.17
N ARG A 43 21.32 -16.00 13.34
CA ARG A 43 19.93 -16.27 13.77
C ARG A 43 19.69 -17.75 14.01
N ARG A 44 20.35 -18.64 13.29
CA ARG A 44 20.26 -20.10 13.51
C ARG A 44 20.76 -20.51 14.89
N ARG A 45 21.74 -19.80 15.44
CA ARG A 45 22.24 -20.04 16.81
C ARG A 45 21.23 -19.66 17.91
N GLU A 46 20.24 -18.85 17.57
CA GLU A 46 19.15 -18.47 18.48
C GLU A 46 18.01 -19.50 18.50
N GLU A 47 18.08 -20.53 17.63
CA GLU A 47 17.13 -21.64 17.54
C GLU A 47 15.66 -21.18 17.48
N PRO A 48 15.28 -20.27 16.55
CA PRO A 48 13.92 -19.82 16.47
C PRO A 48 12.98 -20.96 16.04
N ASP A 49 11.81 -21.06 16.67
CA ASP A 49 10.79 -22.06 16.30
C ASP A 49 10.00 -21.67 15.06
N LEU A 50 9.85 -20.37 14.80
CA LEU A 50 8.99 -19.82 13.74
C LEU A 50 9.55 -18.51 13.20
N VAL A 51 9.50 -18.33 11.88
CA VAL A 51 9.79 -17.05 11.21
C VAL A 51 8.47 -16.34 10.89
N VAL A 52 8.38 -15.06 11.27
CA VAL A 52 7.19 -14.22 11.01
C VAL A 52 7.59 -13.00 10.21
N SER A 53 6.94 -12.79 9.08
CA SER A 53 7.11 -11.60 8.23
C SER A 53 5.90 -10.67 8.34
N TRP A 54 6.16 -9.39 8.59
CA TRP A 54 5.13 -8.36 8.63
C TRP A 54 5.63 -7.06 7.99
N PHE A 55 5.01 -6.65 6.90
CA PHE A 55 5.45 -5.50 6.10
C PHE A 55 6.91 -5.56 5.61
N TRP A 56 7.41 -6.77 5.40
CA TRP A 56 8.72 -6.95 4.80
C TRP A 56 8.61 -6.77 3.28
N THR A 57 9.39 -5.85 2.72
CA THR A 57 9.23 -5.38 1.33
C THR A 57 10.19 -6.04 0.33
N LYS A 58 10.94 -7.07 0.75
CA LYS A 58 11.93 -7.74 -0.10
C LYS A 58 11.73 -9.25 -0.10
N LYS A 59 12.17 -9.92 -1.16
CA LYS A 59 12.19 -11.39 -1.16
C LYS A 59 13.07 -11.91 -0.04
N LEU A 60 12.60 -12.95 0.64
CA LEU A 60 13.39 -13.70 1.59
C LEU A 60 14.07 -14.85 0.86
N PRO A 61 15.37 -15.11 1.10
CA PRO A 61 16.05 -16.25 0.51
C PRO A 61 15.50 -17.56 1.06
N ALA A 62 15.60 -18.65 0.28
CA ALA A 62 15.08 -19.96 0.68
C ALA A 62 15.62 -20.46 2.03
N GLU A 63 16.85 -20.09 2.37
CA GLU A 63 17.48 -20.41 3.65
C GLU A 63 16.79 -19.72 4.83
N ALA A 64 16.23 -18.51 4.62
CA ALA A 64 15.44 -17.82 5.65
C ALA A 64 14.10 -18.51 5.89
N LEU A 65 13.49 -19.05 4.84
CA LEU A 65 12.20 -19.78 4.95
C LEU A 65 12.37 -21.11 5.70
N LYS A 66 13.58 -21.68 5.69
CA LYS A 66 13.95 -22.93 6.37
C LYS A 66 14.69 -22.71 7.69
N LEU A 67 14.72 -21.46 8.17
CA LEU A 67 15.48 -21.12 9.38
C LEU A 67 14.88 -21.79 10.64
N ALA A 68 13.58 -21.96 10.68
CA ALA A 68 12.82 -22.43 11.84
C ALA A 68 12.01 -23.71 11.52
N PRO A 69 11.88 -24.66 12.46
CA PRO A 69 11.23 -25.95 12.23
C PRO A 69 9.73 -25.85 11.94
N LEU A 70 9.03 -24.84 12.46
CA LEU A 70 7.62 -24.58 12.15
C LEU A 70 7.43 -23.81 10.83
N GLY A 71 8.54 -23.46 10.15
CA GLY A 71 8.55 -22.76 8.88
C GLY A 71 8.44 -21.25 9.03
N ALA A 72 7.92 -20.62 7.99
CA ALA A 72 7.78 -19.19 7.88
C ALA A 72 6.37 -18.81 7.39
N PHE A 73 5.79 -17.76 7.98
CA PHE A 73 4.53 -17.19 7.49
C PHE A 73 4.58 -15.65 7.50
N GLY A 74 3.71 -15.04 6.70
CA GLY A 74 3.53 -13.60 6.66
C GLY A 74 2.06 -13.21 6.69
N VAL A 75 1.80 -11.91 6.84
CA VAL A 75 0.47 -11.34 6.66
C VAL A 75 0.54 -10.28 5.57
N HIS A 76 -0.20 -10.54 4.50
CA HIS A 76 -0.30 -9.68 3.33
C HIS A 76 -1.62 -8.88 3.36
N PRO A 77 -1.61 -7.57 3.03
CA PRO A 77 -2.80 -6.73 3.14
C PRO A 77 -3.69 -6.77 1.89
N SER A 78 -4.03 -7.98 1.45
CA SER A 78 -5.07 -8.26 0.46
C SER A 78 -5.80 -9.57 0.79
N LEU A 79 -6.87 -9.87 0.05
CA LEU A 79 -7.50 -11.19 0.03
C LEU A 79 -6.82 -12.05 -1.04
N LEU A 80 -5.69 -12.66 -0.69
CA LEU A 80 -4.99 -13.57 -1.60
C LEU A 80 -5.94 -14.67 -2.14
N PRO A 81 -5.79 -15.03 -3.42
CA PRO A 81 -4.69 -14.75 -4.34
C PRO A 81 -4.79 -13.41 -5.10
N ARG A 82 -5.80 -12.57 -4.84
CA ARG A 82 -5.86 -11.24 -5.46
C ARG A 82 -4.80 -10.31 -4.88
N HIS A 83 -4.21 -9.50 -5.76
CA HIS A 83 -3.27 -8.43 -5.42
C HIS A 83 -2.03 -8.94 -4.67
N ARG A 84 -1.36 -9.98 -5.21
CA ARG A 84 -0.02 -10.39 -4.79
C ARG A 84 0.99 -9.29 -5.10
N GLY A 85 1.95 -9.04 -4.23
CA GLY A 85 3.05 -8.12 -4.50
C GLY A 85 3.05 -6.87 -3.64
N PRO A 86 3.87 -5.87 -4.00
CA PRO A 86 4.26 -4.80 -3.09
C PRO A 86 3.21 -3.70 -2.87
N ASP A 87 2.24 -3.51 -3.78
CA ASP A 87 1.27 -2.40 -3.64
C ASP A 87 -0.22 -2.83 -3.74
N PRO A 88 -0.70 -3.69 -2.84
CA PRO A 88 -2.07 -4.17 -2.85
C PRO A 88 -3.12 -3.08 -2.55
N TYR A 89 -2.75 -1.99 -1.87
CA TYR A 89 -3.66 -0.89 -1.57
C TYR A 89 -4.02 -0.11 -2.84
N PHE A 90 -3.00 0.22 -3.64
CA PHE A 90 -3.19 0.84 -4.95
C PHE A 90 -4.04 -0.06 -5.86
N ALA A 91 -3.65 -1.33 -5.96
CA ALA A 91 -4.30 -2.29 -6.84
C ALA A 91 -5.79 -2.48 -6.53
N ALA A 92 -6.15 -2.64 -5.24
CA ALA A 92 -7.54 -2.82 -4.82
C ALA A 92 -8.41 -1.59 -5.14
N LEU A 93 -7.92 -0.38 -4.84
CA LEU A 93 -8.65 0.87 -5.13
C LEU A 93 -8.74 1.15 -6.63
N ARG A 94 -7.66 0.91 -7.38
CA ARG A 94 -7.62 1.10 -8.83
C ARG A 94 -8.57 0.15 -9.55
N ALA A 95 -8.66 -1.11 -9.08
CA ALA A 95 -9.61 -2.10 -9.57
C ALA A 95 -11.07 -1.78 -9.23
N GLY A 96 -11.31 -0.86 -8.27
CA GLY A 96 -12.65 -0.53 -7.78
C GLY A 96 -13.25 -1.63 -6.91
N ASP A 97 -12.42 -2.39 -6.21
CA ASP A 97 -12.88 -3.44 -5.28
C ASP A 97 -13.72 -2.82 -4.16
N HIS A 98 -14.86 -3.44 -3.86
CA HIS A 98 -15.71 -3.04 -2.72
C HIS A 98 -15.29 -3.69 -1.41
N GLU A 99 -14.48 -4.74 -1.48
CA GLU A 99 -13.98 -5.50 -0.35
C GLU A 99 -12.49 -5.82 -0.56
N THR A 100 -11.74 -5.76 0.51
CA THR A 100 -10.38 -6.27 0.61
C THR A 100 -10.20 -6.97 1.97
N GLY A 101 -8.98 -7.17 2.40
CA GLY A 101 -8.71 -7.77 3.70
C GLY A 101 -7.24 -7.97 3.96
N VAL A 102 -6.98 -8.91 4.84
CA VAL A 102 -5.63 -9.36 5.16
C VAL A 102 -5.58 -10.89 5.12
N THR A 103 -4.48 -11.43 4.63
CA THR A 103 -4.26 -12.86 4.50
C THR A 103 -3.00 -13.27 5.23
N ALA A 104 -3.09 -14.18 6.19
CA ALA A 104 -1.95 -14.94 6.69
C ALA A 104 -1.66 -16.08 5.70
N HIS A 105 -0.41 -16.22 5.27
CA HIS A 105 -0.01 -17.24 4.31
C HIS A 105 1.40 -17.76 4.62
N ARG A 106 1.71 -18.97 4.19
CA ARG A 106 3.08 -19.49 4.20
C ARG A 106 3.95 -18.59 3.33
N LEU A 107 5.17 -18.34 3.74
CA LEU A 107 6.15 -17.68 2.89
C LEU A 107 6.75 -18.69 1.91
N ASP A 108 6.91 -18.27 0.67
CA ASP A 108 7.54 -19.02 -0.40
C ASP A 108 8.62 -18.18 -1.07
N VAL A 109 9.35 -18.78 -2.01
CA VAL A 109 10.40 -18.10 -2.79
C VAL A 109 9.84 -17.02 -3.72
N GLU A 110 8.58 -17.18 -4.15
CA GLU A 110 7.86 -16.16 -4.90
C GLU A 110 6.98 -15.33 -3.97
N TYR A 111 6.64 -14.10 -4.39
CA TYR A 111 5.84 -13.20 -3.59
C TYR A 111 4.40 -13.73 -3.43
N ASP A 112 3.97 -13.87 -2.19
CA ASP A 112 2.60 -14.08 -1.75
C ASP A 112 1.89 -15.31 -2.36
N THR A 113 2.68 -16.31 -2.83
CA THR A 113 2.17 -17.54 -3.48
C THR A 113 1.93 -18.71 -2.53
N GLY A 114 2.47 -18.66 -1.31
CA GLY A 114 2.34 -19.74 -0.35
C GLY A 114 0.91 -19.99 0.12
N ALA A 115 0.68 -21.18 0.69
CA ALA A 115 -0.63 -21.61 1.16
C ALA A 115 -1.27 -20.63 2.16
N LEU A 116 -2.57 -20.42 2.04
CA LEU A 116 -3.34 -19.57 2.95
C LEU A 116 -3.50 -20.24 4.31
N LEU A 117 -3.33 -19.46 5.37
CA LEU A 117 -3.49 -19.88 6.77
C LEU A 117 -4.73 -19.25 7.42
N GLY A 118 -5.26 -18.18 6.83
CA GLY A 118 -6.46 -17.49 7.29
C GLY A 118 -6.61 -16.13 6.66
N GLN A 119 -7.83 -15.60 6.70
CA GLN A 119 -8.15 -14.29 6.13
C GLN A 119 -9.09 -13.50 7.03
N LYS A 120 -8.97 -12.17 7.00
CA LYS A 120 -9.96 -11.26 7.57
C LYS A 120 -10.38 -10.26 6.50
N ARG A 121 -11.68 -10.11 6.30
CA ARG A 121 -12.28 -9.25 5.28
C ARG A 121 -12.55 -7.86 5.82
N LEU A 122 -12.51 -6.87 4.94
CA LEU A 122 -12.79 -5.47 5.23
C LEU A 122 -13.49 -4.83 4.03
N THR A 123 -14.66 -4.22 4.24
CA THR A 123 -15.34 -3.41 3.22
C THR A 123 -14.58 -2.12 2.98
N ILE A 124 -14.34 -1.78 1.72
CA ILE A 124 -13.70 -0.51 1.32
C ILE A 124 -14.76 0.57 1.26
N HIS A 125 -14.57 1.65 2.03
CA HIS A 125 -15.46 2.79 1.96
C HIS A 125 -15.13 3.65 0.72
N PRO A 126 -16.13 4.17 -0.02
CA PRO A 126 -15.91 4.92 -1.26
C PRO A 126 -14.99 6.14 -1.15
N GLU A 127 -14.92 6.74 0.03
CA GLU A 127 -14.07 7.92 0.28
C GLU A 127 -12.63 7.59 0.71
N TRP A 128 -12.31 6.31 0.92
CA TRP A 128 -10.96 5.97 1.34
C TRP A 128 -9.96 6.07 0.19
N ASN A 129 -8.80 6.62 0.49
CA ASN A 129 -7.61 6.54 -0.34
C ASN A 129 -6.68 5.42 0.15
N ALA A 130 -5.58 5.16 -0.57
CA ALA A 130 -4.65 4.08 -0.24
C ALA A 130 -4.09 4.21 1.19
N TRP A 131 -3.77 5.42 1.63
CA TRP A 131 -3.26 5.65 2.99
C TRP A 131 -4.29 5.35 4.07
N THR A 132 -5.54 5.74 3.85
CA THR A 132 -6.62 5.43 4.78
C THR A 132 -6.89 3.94 4.81
N LEU A 133 -6.93 3.28 3.65
CA LEU A 133 -7.08 1.83 3.55
C LEU A 133 -5.97 1.10 4.29
N ALA A 134 -4.71 1.48 4.09
CA ALA A 134 -3.57 0.91 4.81
C ALA A 134 -3.75 1.00 6.33
N LYS A 135 -4.11 2.18 6.85
CA LYS A 135 -4.38 2.37 8.29
C LYS A 135 -5.55 1.52 8.81
N LYS A 136 -6.58 1.30 8.00
CA LYS A 136 -7.73 0.45 8.39
C LYS A 136 -7.36 -1.03 8.44
N LEU A 137 -6.41 -1.46 7.61
CA LEU A 137 -5.93 -2.85 7.58
C LEU A 137 -4.88 -3.16 8.66
N ASP A 138 -4.27 -2.18 9.31
CA ASP A 138 -3.27 -2.40 10.37
C ASP A 138 -3.78 -3.28 11.50
N ARG A 139 -4.97 -2.98 12.06
CA ARG A 139 -5.53 -3.75 13.18
C ARG A 139 -5.91 -5.17 12.81
N PRO A 140 -6.66 -5.43 11.72
CA PRO A 140 -6.93 -6.80 11.26
C PRO A 140 -5.65 -7.57 10.96
N SER A 141 -4.63 -6.92 10.36
CA SER A 141 -3.33 -7.51 10.06
C SER A 141 -2.62 -7.98 11.34
N LEU A 142 -2.49 -7.12 12.32
CA LEU A 142 -1.86 -7.45 13.60
C LEU A 142 -2.64 -8.53 14.37
N ALA A 143 -3.96 -8.48 14.34
CA ALA A 143 -4.82 -9.49 14.97
C ALA A 143 -4.61 -10.87 14.32
N LEU A 144 -4.64 -10.93 12.99
CA LEU A 144 -4.45 -12.18 12.25
C LEU A 144 -3.02 -12.73 12.44
N LEU A 145 -2.01 -11.88 12.39
CA LEU A 145 -0.62 -12.26 12.67
C LEU A 145 -0.49 -12.90 14.05
N ARG A 146 -1.08 -12.27 15.07
CA ARG A 146 -1.05 -12.78 16.43
C ARG A 146 -1.79 -14.11 16.57
N GLU A 147 -3.00 -14.23 16.02
CA GLU A 147 -3.81 -15.45 16.04
C GLU A 147 -3.06 -16.61 15.38
N THR A 148 -2.46 -16.38 14.22
CA THR A 148 -1.68 -17.38 13.50
C THR A 148 -0.45 -17.82 14.29
N ALA A 149 0.33 -16.87 14.84
CA ALA A 149 1.50 -17.17 15.65
C ALA A 149 1.12 -17.99 16.91
N LEU A 150 0.01 -17.65 17.56
CA LEU A 150 -0.51 -18.38 18.72
C LEU A 150 -0.91 -19.80 18.36
N ALA A 151 -1.54 -20.02 17.20
CA ALA A 151 -1.93 -21.34 16.73
C ALA A 151 -0.71 -22.24 16.49
N PHE A 152 0.36 -21.71 15.88
CA PHE A 152 1.63 -22.44 15.74
C PHE A 152 2.21 -22.83 17.10
N ALA A 153 2.25 -21.93 18.03
CA ALA A 153 2.84 -22.14 19.34
C ALA A 153 2.03 -23.07 20.25
N SER A 154 0.73 -23.21 20.01
CA SER A 154 -0.11 -24.18 20.72
C SER A 154 -0.02 -25.59 20.13
N GLY A 155 0.76 -25.81 19.07
CA GLY A 155 0.85 -27.08 18.36
C GLY A 155 -0.37 -27.39 17.48
N MET A 156 -1.23 -26.40 17.25
CA MET A 156 -2.42 -26.49 16.38
C MET A 156 -2.34 -25.46 15.25
N PRO A 157 -1.37 -25.57 14.32
CA PRO A 157 -1.24 -24.64 13.24
C PRO A 157 -2.49 -24.65 12.36
N PRO A 158 -2.83 -23.51 11.70
CA PRO A 158 -3.91 -23.50 10.75
C PRO A 158 -3.65 -24.47 9.61
N THR A 159 -4.73 -25.02 9.02
CA THR A 159 -4.63 -25.87 7.84
C THR A 159 -4.16 -25.05 6.64
N ASP A 160 -3.18 -25.56 5.94
CA ASP A 160 -2.68 -24.98 4.71
C ASP A 160 -3.72 -25.15 3.58
N VAL A 161 -4.18 -24.04 3.00
CA VAL A 161 -5.12 -24.03 1.86
C VAL A 161 -4.37 -23.51 0.63
N VAL A 162 -4.27 -24.34 -0.40
CA VAL A 162 -3.61 -23.96 -1.67
C VAL A 162 -4.40 -22.83 -2.32
N GLN A 163 -3.68 -21.82 -2.84
CA GLN A 163 -4.28 -20.71 -3.55
C GLN A 163 -4.81 -21.15 -4.92
N ASP A 164 -5.96 -20.60 -5.34
CA ASP A 164 -6.49 -20.80 -6.69
C ASP A 164 -5.81 -19.82 -7.65
N GLU A 165 -4.88 -20.34 -8.45
CA GLU A 165 -4.11 -19.54 -9.41
C GLU A 165 -4.98 -18.85 -10.47
N THR A 166 -6.19 -19.34 -10.73
CA THR A 166 -7.11 -18.71 -11.70
C THR A 166 -7.66 -17.38 -11.21
N LEU A 167 -7.59 -17.13 -9.89
CA LEU A 167 -8.06 -15.91 -9.24
C LEU A 167 -6.89 -14.96 -8.90
N ALA A 168 -5.65 -15.37 -9.19
CA ALA A 168 -4.48 -14.59 -8.85
C ALA A 168 -4.38 -13.31 -9.70
N THR A 169 -4.09 -12.20 -9.04
CA THR A 169 -3.74 -10.93 -9.69
C THR A 169 -2.51 -10.33 -9.02
N GLU A 170 -1.76 -9.56 -9.79
CA GLU A 170 -0.56 -8.89 -9.28
C GLU A 170 -0.84 -7.45 -8.86
N ALA A 171 -0.08 -6.96 -7.90
CA ALA A 171 -0.08 -5.60 -7.38
C ALA A 171 1.33 -5.01 -7.46
N ALA A 172 1.80 -4.80 -8.70
CA ALA A 172 3.05 -4.10 -8.95
C ALA A 172 2.95 -2.62 -8.51
N PRO A 173 4.06 -1.97 -8.14
CA PRO A 173 4.08 -0.53 -7.96
C PRO A 173 3.66 0.16 -9.27
N PRO A 174 2.83 1.23 -9.21
CA PRO A 174 2.44 1.95 -10.41
C PRO A 174 3.66 2.61 -11.09
N SER A 175 3.67 2.58 -12.42
CA SER A 175 4.57 3.39 -13.25
C SER A 175 4.02 4.82 -13.38
N ASP A 176 4.83 5.73 -13.93
CA ASP A 176 4.36 7.10 -14.22
C ASP A 176 3.19 7.09 -15.20
N ASP A 177 3.19 6.20 -16.20
CA ASP A 177 2.08 6.04 -17.13
C ASP A 177 0.79 5.59 -16.44
N ASP A 178 0.89 4.75 -15.39
CA ASP A 178 -0.27 4.32 -14.59
C ASP A 178 -0.84 5.45 -13.73
N LEU A 179 -0.04 6.48 -13.42
CA LEU A 179 -0.41 7.61 -12.57
C LEU A 179 -0.92 8.81 -13.37
N ALA A 180 -0.69 8.87 -14.68
CA ALA A 180 -1.17 9.93 -15.54
C ALA A 180 -2.70 9.88 -15.67
N LEU A 181 -3.36 11.05 -15.45
CA LEU A 181 -4.80 11.18 -15.61
C LEU A 181 -5.17 11.30 -17.08
N ASP A 182 -5.67 10.22 -17.68
CA ASP A 182 -6.26 10.23 -19.02
C ASP A 182 -7.67 10.83 -18.94
N LEU A 183 -7.80 12.12 -19.22
CA LEU A 183 -9.06 12.85 -19.12
C LEU A 183 -10.15 12.37 -20.12
N ALA A 184 -9.82 11.50 -21.06
CA ALA A 184 -10.83 10.83 -21.91
C ALA A 184 -11.64 9.77 -21.15
N LYS A 185 -11.14 9.30 -19.98
CA LYS A 185 -11.83 8.33 -19.14
C LYS A 185 -13.00 8.94 -18.37
N PRO A 186 -13.98 8.09 -17.93
CA PRO A 186 -15.05 8.54 -17.06
C PRO A 186 -14.55 9.10 -15.71
N CYS A 187 -15.33 10.01 -15.14
CA CYS A 187 -15.04 10.60 -13.82
C CYS A 187 -14.73 9.54 -12.75
N GLU A 188 -15.46 8.43 -12.71
CA GLU A 188 -15.27 7.40 -11.71
C GLU A 188 -13.90 6.71 -11.84
N ASP A 189 -13.42 6.47 -13.05
CA ASP A 189 -12.10 5.89 -13.30
C ASP A 189 -10.97 6.82 -12.86
N LEU A 190 -11.13 8.13 -13.11
CA LEU A 190 -10.19 9.14 -12.64
C LEU A 190 -10.20 9.26 -11.12
N LEU A 191 -11.39 9.27 -10.49
CA LEU A 191 -11.51 9.29 -9.03
C LEU A 191 -10.92 8.05 -8.36
N ARG A 192 -11.04 6.87 -8.97
CA ARG A 192 -10.38 5.64 -8.48
C ARG A 192 -8.86 5.79 -8.53
N LEU A 193 -8.32 6.28 -9.65
CA LEU A 193 -6.87 6.49 -9.78
C LEU A 193 -6.37 7.52 -8.77
N ILE A 194 -7.05 8.65 -8.63
CA ILE A 194 -6.70 9.69 -7.65
C ILE A 194 -6.66 9.11 -6.22
N ARG A 195 -7.68 8.34 -5.82
CA ARG A 195 -7.72 7.73 -4.49
C ARG A 195 -6.66 6.64 -4.31
N ALA A 196 -6.43 5.83 -5.34
CA ALA A 196 -5.43 4.77 -5.32
C ALA A 196 -4.02 5.31 -5.16
N ALA A 197 -3.70 6.43 -5.83
CA ALA A 197 -2.38 7.04 -5.79
C ALA A 197 -2.16 7.98 -4.58
N ALA A 198 -3.24 8.40 -3.89
CA ALA A 198 -3.14 9.41 -2.82
C ALA A 198 -2.72 8.82 -1.45
N PRO A 199 -1.92 9.57 -0.67
CA PRO A 199 -1.33 10.88 -0.96
C PRO A 199 -0.05 10.81 -1.81
N TRP A 200 0.59 9.65 -1.88
CA TRP A 200 1.83 9.37 -2.60
C TRP A 200 1.72 8.07 -3.41
N PRO A 201 2.25 8.09 -4.66
CA PRO A 201 2.94 9.19 -5.36
C PRO A 201 1.99 10.32 -5.78
N GLY A 202 0.70 10.07 -5.92
CA GLY A 202 -0.33 10.95 -6.43
C GLY A 202 -0.56 10.74 -7.94
N ALA A 203 -1.80 10.89 -8.39
CA ALA A 203 -2.12 10.94 -9.82
C ALA A 203 -1.82 12.33 -10.35
N PHE A 204 -1.43 12.47 -11.62
CA PHE A 204 -1.04 13.78 -12.16
C PHE A 204 -1.66 14.10 -13.52
N VAL A 205 -1.68 15.39 -13.83
CA VAL A 205 -2.07 15.93 -15.13
C VAL A 205 -1.13 17.09 -15.50
N THR A 206 -0.83 17.23 -16.80
CA THR A 206 -0.04 18.35 -17.30
C THR A 206 -0.96 19.48 -17.77
N VAL A 207 -0.67 20.72 -17.37
CA VAL A 207 -1.41 21.95 -17.76
C VAL A 207 -0.39 22.99 -18.21
N GLY A 208 -0.34 23.25 -19.51
CA GLY A 208 0.73 24.08 -20.08
C GLY A 208 2.10 23.42 -19.86
N SER A 209 2.98 24.10 -19.14
CA SER A 209 4.31 23.58 -18.74
C SER A 209 4.31 22.95 -17.34
N GLU A 210 3.21 23.03 -16.60
CA GLU A 210 3.16 22.60 -15.19
C GLU A 210 2.60 21.19 -15.06
N THR A 211 3.20 20.39 -14.19
CA THR A 211 2.65 19.10 -13.74
C THR A 211 1.94 19.29 -12.39
N VAL A 212 0.65 18.99 -12.39
CA VAL A 212 -0.22 19.09 -11.22
C VAL A 212 -0.48 17.69 -10.67
N VAL A 213 -0.01 17.41 -9.46
CA VAL A 213 -0.32 16.18 -8.72
C VAL A 213 -1.65 16.37 -8.00
N VAL A 214 -2.62 15.54 -8.35
CA VAL A 214 -3.99 15.56 -7.80
C VAL A 214 -4.11 14.46 -6.74
N THR A 215 -4.44 14.84 -5.52
CA THR A 215 -4.60 13.90 -4.39
C THR A 215 -6.05 13.73 -3.94
N ALA A 216 -6.94 14.68 -4.31
CA ALA A 216 -8.37 14.55 -4.09
C ALA A 216 -9.15 15.37 -5.13
N ALA A 217 -10.26 14.82 -5.59
CA ALA A 217 -11.20 15.49 -6.48
C ALA A 217 -12.63 14.99 -6.19
N VAL A 218 -13.61 15.76 -6.64
CA VAL A 218 -15.04 15.42 -6.57
C VAL A 218 -15.71 15.70 -7.90
N ARG A 219 -16.73 14.92 -8.24
CA ARG A 219 -17.59 15.24 -9.37
C ARG A 219 -18.37 16.53 -9.08
N ASP A 220 -18.34 17.47 -10.00
CA ASP A 220 -19.00 18.75 -9.84
C ASP A 220 -20.05 18.96 -10.96
N PRO A 221 -21.34 18.70 -10.68
CA PRO A 221 -22.40 18.87 -11.67
C PRO A 221 -22.70 20.34 -12.00
N GLU A 222 -22.23 21.27 -11.16
CA GLU A 222 -22.42 22.72 -11.34
C GLU A 222 -21.19 23.39 -12.00
N ALA A 223 -20.22 22.59 -12.42
CA ALA A 223 -19.01 23.06 -13.09
C ALA A 223 -19.30 23.83 -14.37
N PRO A 224 -18.33 24.65 -14.85
CA PRO A 224 -18.50 25.42 -16.09
C PRO A 224 -18.93 24.55 -17.28
N ARG A 225 -20.08 24.84 -17.89
CA ARG A 225 -20.61 24.05 -19.02
C ARG A 225 -19.73 24.11 -20.27
N ALA A 226 -18.79 25.04 -20.34
CA ALA A 226 -17.86 25.20 -21.46
C ALA A 226 -16.67 24.23 -21.42
N LEU A 227 -16.47 23.51 -20.30
CA LEU A 227 -15.36 22.55 -20.14
C LEU A 227 -15.61 21.32 -21.01
N LYS A 228 -14.64 21.00 -21.86
CA LYS A 228 -14.68 19.83 -22.74
C LYS A 228 -13.83 18.69 -22.12
N THR A 229 -14.10 17.48 -22.56
CA THR A 229 -13.22 16.33 -22.29
C THR A 229 -11.79 16.65 -22.72
N GLY A 230 -10.85 16.41 -21.84
CA GLY A 230 -9.42 16.71 -22.05
C GLY A 230 -8.99 18.07 -21.53
N ASP A 231 -9.92 18.96 -21.17
CA ASP A 231 -9.56 20.27 -20.62
C ASP A 231 -9.11 20.14 -19.15
N ALA A 232 -8.05 20.87 -18.82
CA ALA A 232 -7.63 21.09 -17.43
C ALA A 232 -7.47 22.61 -17.25
N THR A 233 -8.32 23.24 -16.42
CA THR A 233 -8.42 24.70 -16.40
C THR A 233 -8.77 25.27 -15.02
N LEU A 234 -8.40 26.55 -14.86
CA LEU A 234 -8.78 27.36 -13.71
C LEU A 234 -10.08 28.13 -14.01
N PHE A 235 -11.04 28.06 -13.09
CA PHE A 235 -12.26 28.83 -13.18
C PHE A 235 -12.72 29.26 -11.77
N GLN A 236 -12.98 30.56 -11.59
CA GLN A 236 -13.44 31.16 -10.32
C GLN A 236 -12.63 30.70 -9.09
N GLY A 237 -11.32 30.60 -9.23
CA GLY A 237 -10.43 30.24 -8.13
C GLY A 237 -10.41 28.74 -7.76
N ALA A 238 -10.95 27.89 -8.63
CA ALA A 238 -10.86 26.43 -8.50
C ALA A 238 -10.25 25.81 -9.76
N PHE A 239 -9.64 24.62 -9.59
CA PHE A 239 -9.05 23.85 -10.68
C PHE A 239 -10.00 22.72 -11.08
N TYR A 240 -10.26 22.61 -12.36
CA TYR A 240 -11.21 21.67 -12.95
C TYR A 240 -10.58 20.79 -14.03
N LEU A 241 -11.06 19.55 -14.11
CA LEU A 241 -10.69 18.57 -15.12
C LEU A 241 -11.94 18.11 -15.88
N GLY A 242 -11.95 18.28 -17.20
CA GLY A 242 -13.00 17.79 -18.09
C GLY A 242 -12.80 16.31 -18.40
N ALA A 243 -13.58 15.44 -17.79
CA ALA A 243 -13.56 13.99 -17.98
C ALA A 243 -14.50 13.54 -19.10
N GLY A 244 -14.41 12.25 -19.48
CA GLY A 244 -15.20 11.69 -20.58
C GLY A 244 -16.73 11.76 -20.40
N ASP A 245 -17.22 11.79 -19.16
CA ASP A 245 -18.65 11.79 -18.81
C ASP A 245 -19.05 12.90 -17.82
N GLY A 246 -18.20 13.92 -17.65
CA GLY A 246 -18.48 15.01 -16.72
C GLY A 246 -17.26 15.82 -16.34
N VAL A 247 -17.37 16.53 -15.22
CA VAL A 247 -16.31 17.42 -14.74
C VAL A 247 -15.95 17.07 -13.31
N LEU A 248 -14.64 17.06 -13.02
CA LEU A 248 -14.09 16.93 -11.69
C LEU A 248 -13.56 18.28 -11.21
N ARG A 249 -13.89 18.65 -9.99
CA ARG A 249 -13.23 19.73 -9.26
C ARG A 249 -12.15 19.16 -8.36
N VAL A 250 -10.92 19.62 -8.53
CA VAL A 250 -9.80 19.22 -7.68
C VAL A 250 -9.93 19.89 -6.32
N THR A 251 -9.93 19.09 -5.26
CA THR A 251 -10.11 19.54 -3.87
C THR A 251 -8.83 19.51 -3.07
N ALA A 252 -7.82 18.75 -3.52
CA ALA A 252 -6.47 18.77 -2.96
C ALA A 252 -5.43 18.30 -3.98
N GLY A 253 -4.24 18.88 -3.93
CA GLY A 253 -3.13 18.54 -4.80
C GLY A 253 -1.91 19.39 -4.51
N ARG A 254 -0.87 19.27 -5.35
CA ARG A 254 0.36 20.08 -5.31
C ARG A 254 0.94 20.22 -6.70
N LEU A 255 1.84 21.16 -6.89
CA LEU A 255 2.70 21.18 -8.06
C LEU A 255 3.83 20.16 -7.87
N GLU A 256 4.31 19.56 -8.96
CA GLU A 256 5.32 18.49 -8.89
C GLU A 256 6.65 18.98 -8.30
N ASP A 257 7.02 20.22 -8.60
CA ASP A 257 8.26 20.86 -8.10
C ASP A 257 8.13 21.47 -6.71
N ALA A 258 6.98 21.34 -6.04
CA ALA A 258 6.86 21.71 -4.64
C ALA A 258 7.76 20.82 -3.78
N ASP A 259 8.33 21.38 -2.71
CA ASP A 259 9.21 20.66 -1.79
C ASP A 259 8.57 19.33 -1.36
N ASP A 260 9.36 18.25 -1.35
CA ASP A 260 8.91 16.87 -1.02
C ASP A 260 8.25 16.76 0.37
N ASP A 261 8.48 17.70 1.27
CA ASP A 261 7.88 17.77 2.60
C ASP A 261 6.49 18.46 2.63
N VAL A 262 6.01 18.95 1.47
CA VAL A 262 4.73 19.66 1.42
C VAL A 262 3.58 18.66 1.32
N ASP A 263 2.74 18.62 2.35
CA ASP A 263 1.42 18.00 2.28
C ASP A 263 0.61 18.62 1.13
N ALA A 264 -0.30 17.84 0.55
CA ALA A 264 -1.18 18.34 -0.50
C ALA A 264 -1.91 19.61 -0.05
N TRP A 265 -1.88 20.65 -0.89
CA TRP A 265 -2.59 21.91 -0.66
C TRP A 265 -4.09 21.74 -0.84
N PRO A 266 -4.93 22.47 -0.09
CA PRO A 266 -6.35 22.64 -0.44
C PRO A 266 -6.53 23.17 -1.86
N GLY A 267 -7.64 22.81 -2.50
CA GLY A 267 -7.87 23.09 -3.93
C GLY A 267 -7.81 24.57 -4.30
N ASP A 268 -8.25 25.47 -3.42
CA ASP A 268 -8.15 26.93 -3.61
C ASP A 268 -6.71 27.46 -3.54
N HIS A 269 -5.88 26.86 -2.70
CA HIS A 269 -4.46 27.18 -2.65
C HIS A 269 -3.74 26.68 -3.90
N LEU A 270 -3.98 25.42 -4.29
CA LEU A 270 -3.45 24.86 -5.53
C LEU A 270 -3.83 25.71 -6.74
N ALA A 271 -5.10 26.13 -6.85
CA ALA A 271 -5.58 26.94 -7.97
C ALA A 271 -4.87 28.30 -8.03
N ARG A 272 -4.62 28.95 -6.89
CA ARG A 272 -3.84 30.21 -6.83
C ARG A 272 -2.39 30.01 -7.26
N ALA A 273 -1.72 28.99 -6.71
CA ALA A 273 -0.33 28.69 -7.06
C ALA A 273 -0.18 28.36 -8.55
N LEU A 274 -1.13 27.63 -9.14
CA LEU A 274 -1.14 27.32 -10.56
C LEU A 274 -1.41 28.57 -11.42
N ALA A 275 -2.30 29.49 -10.99
CA ALA A 275 -2.61 30.72 -11.69
C ALA A 275 -1.42 31.70 -11.76
N GLU A 276 -0.49 31.63 -10.79
CA GLU A 276 0.72 32.45 -10.78
C GLU A 276 1.79 31.94 -11.77
N ARG A 277 1.65 30.71 -12.30
CA ARG A 277 2.63 30.05 -13.17
C ARG A 277 2.16 29.90 -14.63
N LEU A 278 0.86 30.02 -14.89
CA LEU A 278 0.24 29.98 -16.23
C LEU A 278 0.04 31.39 -16.77
#